data_3e215af4f85e7fa1d88e5aeed9a84bdf
#
_entry.id   3e215af4f85e7fa1d88e5aeed9a84bdf
#
_cell.length_a   1.000
_cell.length_b   1.000
_cell.length_c   1.000
_cell.angle_alpha   90.00
_cell.angle_beta   90.00
_cell.angle_gamma   90.00
#
_symmetry.space_group_name_H-M   'P 1'
#
loop_
_entity.id
_entity.type
_entity.pdbx_description
1 polymer ?
#
loop_
_entity_poly.entity_id
_entity_poly.type
_entity_poly.pdbx_seq_one_letter_code
_entity_poly.pdbx_strand_id
1 'polypeptide(L)'
;MGSTLYVCTPESTVIAVDAVTGTERWRHDPQPDMTGMSTITCRGVAYHEAPGAAECPQRIIAPVIDGKLVALDAQSGAPCQSFGRNGAIDLHEGLGEVLPGYYGPTSPPTIVNGVIVVGGAIKDNASVDEPSGVIRGYDA
;
A
#
# COMPACT_ATOMS: atom_id res chain seq x y z
N MET A 1 4.04 6.03 16.48
CA MET A 1 2.73 5.49 16.80
C MET A 1 2.02 6.29 17.91
N GLY A 2 2.51 6.37 19.14
CA GLY A 2 1.79 7.12 20.17
C GLY A 2 0.31 6.74 20.27
N SER A 3 -0.58 7.72 20.20
CA SER A 3 -2.03 7.53 20.27
C SER A 3 -2.72 7.51 18.91
N THR A 4 -2.05 7.12 17.82
CA THR A 4 -2.63 7.05 16.48
C THR A 4 -2.80 5.61 16.02
N LEU A 5 -3.99 5.26 15.56
CA LEU A 5 -4.29 4.04 14.81
C LEU A 5 -4.35 4.37 13.33
N TYR A 6 -3.79 3.48 12.51
CA TYR A 6 -3.87 3.56 11.05
C TYR A 6 -4.63 2.36 10.53
N VAL A 7 -5.65 2.63 9.74
CA VAL A 7 -6.53 1.61 9.15
C VAL A 7 -6.69 1.87 7.66
N CYS A 8 -7.07 0.85 6.91
CA CYS A 8 -7.46 1.02 5.51
C CYS A 8 -8.86 0.47 5.26
N THR A 9 -9.58 1.13 4.35
CA THR A 9 -10.86 0.63 3.83
C THR A 9 -10.62 -0.41 2.73
N PRO A 10 -11.63 -1.22 2.36
CA PRO A 10 -11.51 -2.15 1.24
C PRO A 10 -11.03 -1.48 -0.07
N GLU A 11 -11.42 -0.23 -0.32
CA GLU A 11 -11.01 0.58 -1.48
C GLU A 11 -9.65 1.26 -1.28
N SER A 12 -8.87 0.81 -0.30
CA SER A 12 -7.51 1.29 -0.01
C SER A 12 -7.41 2.72 0.52
N THR A 13 -8.50 3.37 0.93
CA THR A 13 -8.42 4.63 1.66
C THR A 13 -7.75 4.40 3.00
N VAL A 14 -6.67 5.14 3.28
CA VAL A 14 -5.97 5.09 4.57
C VAL A 14 -6.50 6.17 5.48
N ILE A 15 -6.77 5.81 6.73
CA ILE A 15 -7.33 6.73 7.73
C ILE A 15 -6.48 6.64 9.00
N ALA A 16 -6.05 7.79 9.52
CA ALA A 16 -5.45 7.91 10.83
C ALA A 16 -6.48 8.40 11.84
N VAL A 17 -6.58 7.68 12.95
CA VAL A 17 -7.57 7.94 14.00
C VAL A 17 -6.85 8.11 15.34
N ASP A 18 -7.29 9.07 16.12
CA ASP A 18 -6.86 9.17 17.51
C ASP A 18 -7.34 7.94 18.29
N ALA A 19 -6.43 7.19 18.87
CA ALA A 19 -6.73 5.92 19.53
C ALA A 19 -7.53 6.07 20.84
N VAL A 20 -7.57 7.28 21.40
CA VAL A 20 -8.28 7.56 22.68
C VAL A 20 -9.67 8.08 22.41
N THR A 21 -9.80 9.01 21.47
CA THR A 21 -11.07 9.71 21.20
C THR A 21 -11.86 9.14 20.02
N GLY A 22 -11.22 8.37 19.14
CA GLY A 22 -11.81 7.90 17.88
C GLY A 22 -11.89 8.99 16.80
N THR A 23 -11.34 10.17 17.04
CA THR A 23 -11.41 11.29 16.10
C THR A 23 -10.47 11.03 14.92
N GLU A 24 -10.97 11.22 13.70
CA GLU A 24 -10.17 11.18 12.48
C GLU A 24 -9.16 12.33 12.49
N ARG A 25 -7.87 12.01 12.29
CA ARG A 25 -6.78 12.99 12.18
C ARG A 25 -6.53 13.39 10.75
N TRP A 26 -6.50 12.41 9.85
CA TRP A 26 -6.37 12.60 8.41
C TRP A 26 -6.88 11.37 7.65
N ARG A 27 -7.11 11.59 6.37
CA ARG A 27 -7.53 10.57 5.40
C ARG A 27 -6.79 10.78 4.09
N HIS A 28 -6.37 9.68 3.48
CA HIS A 28 -5.80 9.65 2.14
C HIS A 28 -6.58 8.66 1.28
N ASP A 29 -7.20 9.15 0.21
CA ASP A 29 -7.88 8.33 -0.80
C ASP A 29 -6.98 8.23 -2.04
N PRO A 30 -6.43 7.04 -2.36
CA PRO A 30 -5.58 6.84 -3.51
C PRO A 30 -6.33 6.80 -4.85
N GLN A 31 -7.66 6.79 -4.83
CA GLN A 31 -8.54 6.70 -6.01
C GLN A 31 -8.13 5.56 -6.95
N PRO A 32 -8.13 4.30 -6.48
CA PRO A 32 -7.68 3.17 -7.28
C PRO A 32 -8.55 2.93 -8.51
N ASP A 33 -7.94 2.39 -9.56
CA ASP A 33 -8.72 1.86 -10.68
C ASP A 33 -9.39 0.54 -10.28
N MET A 34 -10.71 0.55 -10.17
CA MET A 34 -11.52 -0.58 -9.75
C MET A 34 -11.95 -1.50 -10.90
N THR A 35 -11.46 -1.23 -12.13
CA THR A 35 -11.83 -2.01 -13.32
C THR A 35 -11.43 -3.48 -13.15
N GLY A 36 -12.34 -4.39 -13.42
CA GLY A 36 -12.10 -5.83 -13.40
C GLY A 36 -11.92 -6.45 -12.01
N MET A 37 -12.01 -5.66 -10.93
CA MET A 37 -11.92 -6.17 -9.57
C MET A 37 -13.08 -7.08 -9.20
N SER A 38 -12.77 -8.30 -8.77
CA SER A 38 -13.77 -9.25 -8.27
C SER A 38 -13.81 -9.30 -6.73
N THR A 39 -12.73 -8.90 -6.10
CA THR A 39 -12.58 -8.87 -4.64
C THR A 39 -11.92 -7.57 -4.24
N ILE A 40 -12.54 -6.84 -3.33
CA ILE A 40 -12.05 -5.57 -2.81
C ILE A 40 -11.72 -5.78 -1.34
N THR A 41 -10.44 -5.63 -0.98
CA THR A 41 -10.01 -5.80 0.41
C THR A 41 -8.69 -5.09 0.69
N CYS A 42 -8.59 -4.48 1.86
CA CYS A 42 -7.33 -4.07 2.46
C CYS A 42 -7.31 -4.63 3.89
N ARG A 43 -6.26 -5.38 4.25
CA ARG A 43 -6.14 -6.01 5.56
C ARG A 43 -5.26 -5.24 6.53
N GLY A 44 -4.68 -4.14 6.11
CA GLY A 44 -3.88 -3.28 6.96
C GLY A 44 -2.76 -2.57 6.22
N VAL A 45 -2.04 -1.77 6.96
CA VAL A 45 -0.91 -0.96 6.52
C VAL A 45 0.30 -1.23 7.42
N ALA A 46 1.51 -0.85 6.99
CA ALA A 46 2.70 -0.95 7.81
C ALA A 46 3.21 0.44 8.21
N TYR A 47 3.65 0.59 9.45
CA TYR A 47 4.35 1.78 9.95
C TYR A 47 5.86 1.56 9.88
N HIS A 48 6.58 2.56 9.41
CA HIS A 48 8.04 2.54 9.34
C HIS A 48 8.65 3.86 9.85
N GLU A 49 9.73 3.74 10.59
CA GLU A 49 10.59 4.86 10.96
C GLU A 49 11.85 4.84 10.08
N ALA A 50 12.08 5.92 9.36
CA ALA A 50 13.26 6.16 8.53
C ALA A 50 14.09 7.30 9.14
N PRO A 51 14.82 7.06 10.25
CA PRO A 51 15.56 8.09 10.94
C PRO A 51 16.63 8.67 10.02
N GLY A 52 16.64 10.01 9.90
CA GLY A 52 17.55 10.73 9.01
C GLY A 52 17.02 10.95 7.58
N ALA A 53 15.85 10.42 7.24
CA ALA A 53 15.17 10.80 6.00
C ALA A 53 14.79 12.28 6.03
N ALA A 54 15.10 13.00 4.93
CA ALA A 54 14.76 14.43 4.81
C ALA A 54 13.25 14.63 4.65
N GLU A 55 12.53 13.61 4.18
CA GLU A 55 11.09 13.61 3.96
C GLU A 55 10.48 12.39 4.66
N CYS A 56 9.32 12.55 5.27
CA CYS A 56 8.56 11.48 5.91
C CYS A 56 9.42 10.58 6.83
N PRO A 57 10.06 11.09 7.88
CA PRO A 57 10.85 10.26 8.80
C PRO A 57 10.02 9.20 9.52
N GLN A 58 8.71 9.40 9.56
CA GLN A 58 7.71 8.43 9.99
C GLN A 58 6.70 8.27 8.87
N ARG A 59 6.54 7.06 8.36
CA ARG A 59 5.70 6.80 7.18
C ARG A 59 4.80 5.60 7.34
N ILE A 60 3.67 5.66 6.66
CA ILE A 60 2.74 4.55 6.50
C ILE A 60 2.92 3.99 5.10
N ILE A 61 3.26 2.71 5.01
CA ILE A 61 3.30 1.98 3.75
C ILE A 61 1.97 1.28 3.57
N ALA A 62 1.24 1.66 2.54
CA ALA A 62 -0.10 1.15 2.29
C ALA A 62 -0.20 0.48 0.92
N PRO A 63 -0.78 -0.73 0.86
CA PRO A 63 -1.09 -1.38 -0.40
C PRO A 63 -2.34 -0.73 -1.01
N VAL A 64 -2.31 -0.52 -2.32
CA VAL A 64 -3.46 -0.06 -3.09
C VAL A 64 -3.93 -1.20 -3.98
N ILE A 65 -5.23 -1.46 -3.95
CA ILE A 65 -5.82 -2.66 -4.56
C ILE A 65 -5.55 -2.77 -6.07
N ASP A 66 -5.33 -1.65 -6.75
CA ASP A 66 -4.99 -1.60 -8.18
C ASP A 66 -3.51 -1.90 -8.49
N GLY A 67 -2.78 -2.51 -7.57
CA GLY A 67 -1.39 -2.94 -7.80
C GLY A 67 -0.34 -1.88 -7.52
N LYS A 68 -0.62 -0.92 -6.65
CA LYS A 68 0.37 0.07 -6.19
C LYS A 68 0.73 -0.13 -4.73
N LEU A 69 1.87 0.42 -4.36
CA LEU A 69 2.31 0.58 -2.98
C LEU A 69 2.61 2.06 -2.76
N VAL A 70 1.96 2.68 -1.79
CA VAL A 70 2.15 4.11 -1.49
C VAL A 70 2.82 4.30 -0.13
N ALA A 71 3.64 5.35 -0.01
CA ALA A 71 4.15 5.81 1.27
C ALA A 71 3.53 7.16 1.62
N LEU A 72 2.98 7.25 2.82
CA LEU A 72 2.32 8.45 3.35
C LEU A 72 3.04 8.92 4.62
N ASP A 73 3.20 10.20 4.77
CA ASP A 73 3.67 10.79 6.02
C ASP A 73 2.69 10.44 7.16
N ALA A 74 3.20 9.86 8.23
CA ALA A 74 2.38 9.33 9.31
C ALA A 74 1.62 10.42 10.08
N GLN A 75 2.08 11.68 10.05
CA GLN A 75 1.45 12.78 10.76
C GLN A 75 0.37 13.48 9.94
N SER A 76 0.61 13.64 8.63
CA SER A 76 -0.26 14.45 7.75
C SER A 76 -1.06 13.64 6.74
N GLY A 77 -0.66 12.39 6.43
CA GLY A 77 -1.25 11.59 5.35
C GLY A 77 -0.84 12.03 3.95
N ALA A 78 0.08 12.99 3.83
CA ALA A 78 0.59 13.44 2.55
C ALA A 78 1.50 12.37 1.92
N PRO A 79 1.49 12.18 0.58
CA PRO A 79 2.40 11.27 -0.09
C PRO A 79 3.86 11.68 0.10
N CYS A 80 4.72 10.71 0.43
CA CYS A 80 6.17 10.86 0.54
C CYS A 80 6.78 10.86 -0.85
N GLN A 81 7.02 12.03 -1.44
CA GLN A 81 7.39 12.18 -2.86
C GLN A 81 8.65 11.43 -3.26
N SER A 82 9.59 11.24 -2.32
CA SER A 82 10.83 10.49 -2.54
C SER A 82 10.65 8.97 -2.61
N PHE A 83 9.48 8.44 -2.25
CA PHE A 83 9.18 7.01 -2.32
C PHE A 83 8.74 6.62 -3.74
N GLY A 84 9.50 5.73 -4.39
CA GLY A 84 9.22 5.30 -5.75
C GLY A 84 9.13 6.46 -6.75
N ARG A 85 8.02 6.56 -7.45
CA ARG A 85 7.68 7.70 -8.34
C ARG A 85 6.54 8.50 -7.72
N ASN A 86 6.84 9.70 -7.25
CA ASN A 86 5.84 10.61 -6.65
C ASN A 86 5.05 9.98 -5.48
N GLY A 87 5.73 9.24 -4.62
CA GLY A 87 5.12 8.63 -3.45
C GLY A 87 4.54 7.23 -3.66
N ALA A 88 4.76 6.62 -4.83
CA ALA A 88 4.20 5.32 -5.17
C ALA A 88 5.17 4.41 -5.93
N ILE A 89 5.02 3.11 -5.75
CA ILE A 89 5.66 2.05 -6.51
C ILE A 89 4.56 1.30 -7.27
N ASP A 90 4.76 1.06 -8.57
CA ASP A 90 3.90 0.20 -9.38
C ASP A 90 4.34 -1.25 -9.21
N LEU A 91 3.48 -2.07 -8.64
CA LEU A 91 3.73 -3.49 -8.43
C LEU A 91 3.53 -4.35 -9.69
N HIS A 92 3.00 -3.78 -10.77
CA HIS A 92 2.92 -4.46 -12.06
C HIS A 92 4.26 -4.47 -12.82
N GLU A 93 5.18 -3.58 -12.44
CA GLU A 93 6.47 -3.47 -13.12
C GLU A 93 7.21 -4.82 -13.14
N GLY A 94 7.56 -5.27 -14.35
CA GLY A 94 8.24 -6.57 -14.57
C GLY A 94 7.35 -7.82 -14.50
N LEU A 95 6.02 -7.69 -14.40
CA LEU A 95 5.09 -8.83 -14.50
C LEU A 95 4.65 -9.13 -15.94
N GLY A 96 5.05 -8.32 -16.92
CA GLY A 96 4.53 -8.38 -18.27
C GLY A 96 3.20 -7.66 -18.40
N GLU A 97 2.35 -8.11 -19.31
CA GLU A 97 1.01 -7.57 -19.46
C GLU A 97 0.12 -8.09 -18.32
N VAL A 98 -0.45 -7.18 -17.55
CA VAL A 98 -1.39 -7.49 -16.47
C VAL A 98 -2.73 -6.87 -16.80
N LEU A 99 -3.74 -7.68 -16.97
CA LEU A 99 -5.11 -7.21 -17.22
C LEU A 99 -5.68 -6.55 -15.94
N PRO A 100 -6.54 -5.55 -16.08
CA PRO A 100 -7.18 -4.90 -14.93
C PRO A 100 -7.85 -5.91 -13.98
N GLY A 101 -7.55 -5.81 -12.69
CA GLY A 101 -8.07 -6.72 -11.67
C GLY A 101 -7.43 -8.10 -11.59
N TYR A 102 -6.38 -8.38 -12.38
CA TYR A 102 -5.68 -9.67 -12.35
C TYR A 102 -4.57 -9.75 -11.30
N TYR A 103 -4.10 -8.64 -10.80
CA TYR A 103 -3.08 -8.57 -9.74
C TYR A 103 -3.37 -7.41 -8.80
N GLY A 104 -3.21 -7.64 -7.51
CA GLY A 104 -3.28 -6.58 -6.50
C GLY A 104 -2.88 -7.08 -5.11
N PRO A 105 -2.24 -6.23 -4.30
CA PRO A 105 -1.90 -6.57 -2.93
C PRO A 105 -3.15 -6.56 -2.06
N THR A 106 -3.36 -7.62 -1.28
CA THR A 106 -4.50 -7.74 -0.37
C THR A 106 -4.08 -7.85 1.10
N SER A 107 -2.79 -8.09 1.35
CA SER A 107 -2.21 -8.21 2.69
C SER A 107 -1.38 -6.99 3.03
N PRO A 108 -1.27 -6.62 4.32
CA PRO A 108 -0.38 -5.54 4.72
C PRO A 108 1.06 -5.89 4.34
N PRO A 109 1.86 -4.91 3.89
CA PRO A 109 3.30 -5.12 3.70
C PRO A 109 3.97 -5.42 5.03
N THR A 110 5.02 -6.24 5.00
CA THR A 110 5.86 -6.52 6.16
C THR A 110 7.19 -5.81 5.98
N ILE A 111 7.68 -5.11 7.00
CA ILE A 111 8.95 -4.39 6.93
C ILE A 111 9.97 -5.07 7.84
N VAL A 112 11.10 -5.47 7.25
CA VAL A 112 12.21 -6.13 7.95
C VAL A 112 13.52 -5.47 7.54
N ASN A 113 14.25 -4.92 8.49
CA ASN A 113 15.55 -4.28 8.26
C ASN A 113 15.53 -3.22 7.14
N GLY A 114 14.48 -2.40 7.08
CA GLY A 114 14.32 -1.36 6.06
C GLY A 114 13.86 -1.88 4.69
N VAL A 115 13.57 -3.19 4.57
CA VAL A 115 13.01 -3.77 3.35
C VAL A 115 11.53 -4.02 3.52
N ILE A 116 10.72 -3.45 2.63
CA ILE A 116 9.30 -3.72 2.52
C ILE A 116 9.11 -5.01 1.72
N VAL A 117 8.51 -6.02 2.32
CA VAL A 117 8.17 -7.28 1.64
C VAL A 117 6.68 -7.26 1.34
N VAL A 118 6.33 -7.43 0.07
CA VAL A 118 4.94 -7.43 -0.39
C VAL A 118 4.72 -8.54 -1.42
N GLY A 119 3.59 -9.22 -1.31
CA GLY A 119 3.05 -10.15 -2.31
C GLY A 119 1.73 -9.66 -2.85
N GLY A 120 1.32 -10.17 -3.99
CA GLY A 120 0.03 -9.88 -4.59
C GLY A 120 -0.84 -11.13 -4.74
N ALA A 121 -2.14 -10.94 -4.64
CA ALA A 121 -3.11 -11.91 -5.11
C ALA A 121 -3.21 -11.81 -6.63
N ILE A 122 -3.25 -12.96 -7.29
CA ILE A 122 -3.55 -13.07 -8.72
C ILE A 122 -4.97 -13.59 -8.89
N LYS A 123 -5.61 -13.23 -9.99
CA LYS A 123 -6.90 -13.78 -10.37
C LYS A 123 -6.65 -15.13 -11.03
N ASP A 124 -6.73 -16.20 -10.24
CA ASP A 124 -6.56 -17.57 -10.71
C ASP A 124 -7.82 -18.12 -11.40
N ASN A 125 -7.66 -19.21 -12.13
CA ASN A 125 -8.72 -19.91 -12.87
C ASN A 125 -9.42 -19.07 -13.96
N ALA A 126 -8.81 -17.99 -14.42
CA ALA A 126 -9.37 -17.13 -15.46
C ALA A 126 -8.71 -17.34 -16.83
N SER A 127 -7.42 -17.63 -16.86
CA SER A 127 -6.65 -17.90 -18.07
C SER A 127 -5.49 -18.86 -17.79
N VAL A 128 -4.75 -19.25 -18.83
CA VAL A 128 -3.51 -20.03 -18.71
C VAL A 128 -2.27 -19.14 -18.62
N ASP A 129 -2.40 -17.88 -19.01
CA ASP A 129 -1.32 -16.88 -19.03
C ASP A 129 -1.55 -15.85 -17.92
N GLU A 130 -1.60 -16.32 -16.68
CA GLU A 130 -1.81 -15.46 -15.51
C GLU A 130 -0.51 -14.77 -15.07
N PRO A 131 -0.58 -13.55 -14.48
CA PRO A 131 0.60 -12.88 -14.00
C PRO A 131 1.29 -13.68 -12.89
N SER A 132 2.60 -13.49 -12.75
CA SER A 132 3.37 -14.18 -11.72
C SER A 132 3.01 -13.68 -10.31
N GLY A 133 2.74 -14.60 -9.38
CA GLY A 133 2.49 -14.33 -7.96
C GLY A 133 3.78 -14.09 -7.16
N VAL A 134 4.75 -13.36 -7.68
CA VAL A 134 6.04 -13.11 -7.02
C VAL A 134 5.88 -12.33 -5.71
N ILE A 135 6.75 -12.64 -4.76
CA ILE A 135 6.99 -11.82 -3.57
C ILE A 135 8.17 -10.90 -3.87
N ARG A 136 8.06 -9.62 -3.54
CA ARG A 136 9.06 -8.60 -3.83
C ARG A 136 9.49 -7.85 -2.60
N GLY A 137 10.74 -7.35 -2.64
CA GLY A 137 11.31 -6.45 -1.66
C GLY A 137 11.59 -5.07 -2.24
N TYR A 138 11.30 -4.02 -1.48
CA TYR A 138 11.57 -2.62 -1.82
C TYR A 138 12.19 -1.91 -0.63
N ASP A 139 13.00 -0.88 -0.89
CA ASP A 139 13.50 -0.02 0.19
C ASP A 139 12.35 0.76 0.84
N ALA A 140 12.36 0.82 2.21
CA ALA A 140 11.28 1.40 3.00
C ALA A 140 11.42 2.91 3.23
#